data_58b0a2449951c69f8ce5c531c8903c75
#
_entry.id   58b0a2449951c69f8ce5c531c8903c75
#
_cell.length_a   1.000
_cell.length_b   1.000
_cell.length_c   1.000
_cell.angle_alpha   90.00
_cell.angle_beta   90.00
_cell.angle_gamma   90.00
#
_symmetry.space_group_name_H-M   'P 1'
#
loop_
_entity.id
_entity.type
_entity.pdbx_description
1 polymer ?
#
loop_
_entity_poly.entity_id
_entity_poly.type
_entity_poly.pdbx_seq_one_letter_code
_entity_poly.pdbx_strand_id
1 'polypeptide(L)'
;SYDGLYGAFPSYRKYYFSSKQKQEDNVFFTALVLFNIGQFRKQMLPQEGAIIDKAKVNALIYVARFKNQNNQLTYNFWPRNPPQIFPNGGWLNQYNNKLAIADDIDVGSIALLAIGLNDSVAKAMQTKFGAYRVGLIKPNRSFYRQYKDRPVYSTWLGTKTPKDVDLSVLANVLLMHTIANIPLNATDSASLDLIVDLVKANKHLTD
;
A
#
# COMPACT_ATOMS: atom_id res chain seq x y z
N SER A 1 10.93 -7.74 24.19
CA SER A 1 10.06 -8.36 23.19
C SER A 1 8.72 -7.64 23.22
N TYR A 2 8.35 -6.99 22.16
CA TYR A 2 7.04 -6.36 22.02
C TYR A 2 6.07 -7.44 21.58
N ASP A 3 5.22 -7.90 22.50
CA ASP A 3 4.39 -9.11 22.36
C ASP A 3 3.34 -9.10 21.24
N GLY A 4 3.26 -8.09 20.42
CA GLY A 4 2.38 -8.01 19.26
C GLY A 4 3.06 -7.66 17.94
N LEU A 5 4.32 -7.23 17.98
CA LEU A 5 5.02 -6.68 16.82
C LEU A 5 6.24 -7.51 16.39
N TYR A 6 6.31 -8.77 16.83
CA TYR A 6 7.40 -9.67 16.42
C TYR A 6 7.45 -9.79 14.90
N GLY A 7 8.62 -9.48 14.34
CA GLY A 7 8.85 -9.45 12.90
C GLY A 7 8.57 -8.10 12.25
N ALA A 8 7.99 -7.11 12.95
CA ALA A 8 7.81 -5.77 12.43
C ALA A 8 9.12 -4.99 12.42
N PHE A 9 9.34 -4.22 11.38
CA PHE A 9 10.27 -3.08 11.45
C PHE A 9 9.57 -1.90 12.14
N PRO A 10 10.19 -1.28 13.15
CA PRO A 10 9.53 -0.26 13.96
C PRO A 10 9.06 0.94 13.15
N SER A 11 7.83 1.35 13.37
CA SER A 11 7.28 2.59 12.85
C SER A 11 6.60 3.38 13.96
N TYR A 12 6.62 4.70 13.84
CA TYR A 12 6.09 5.58 14.87
C TYR A 12 5.24 6.68 14.24
N ARG A 13 4.08 6.93 14.84
CA ARG A 13 3.20 8.03 14.46
C ARG A 13 3.27 9.15 15.49
N LYS A 14 3.41 10.38 15.01
CA LYS A 14 3.25 11.58 15.82
C LYS A 14 1.81 12.06 15.73
N TYR A 15 1.17 12.31 16.86
CA TYR A 15 -0.17 12.87 16.87
C TYR A 15 -0.15 14.38 16.66
N TYR A 16 -1.09 14.92 15.93
CA TYR A 16 -1.17 16.34 15.53
C TYR A 16 -1.14 17.30 16.73
N PHE A 17 -1.71 16.90 17.87
CA PHE A 17 -1.81 17.73 19.08
C PHE A 17 -0.92 17.26 20.21
N SER A 18 0.06 16.41 19.96
CA SER A 18 0.95 15.86 20.99
C SER A 18 2.38 15.74 20.45
N SER A 19 3.36 16.14 21.26
CA SER A 19 4.77 15.87 20.98
C SER A 19 5.13 14.38 21.11
N LYS A 20 4.22 13.56 21.66
CA LYS A 20 4.46 12.13 21.90
C LYS A 20 4.39 11.35 20.59
N GLN A 21 5.37 10.51 20.39
CA GLN A 21 5.36 9.48 19.35
C GLN A 21 4.79 8.19 19.93
N LYS A 22 3.92 7.52 19.19
CA LYS A 22 3.42 6.20 19.53
C LYS A 22 3.84 5.22 18.45
N GLN A 23 4.33 4.06 18.87
CA GLN A 23 4.61 2.97 17.93
C GLN A 23 3.31 2.54 17.26
N GLU A 24 3.38 2.36 15.94
CA GLU A 24 2.24 2.00 15.11
C GLU A 24 2.39 0.57 14.58
N ASP A 25 1.34 -0.21 14.71
CA ASP A 25 1.24 -1.54 14.11
C ASP A 25 0.68 -1.39 12.69
N ASN A 26 1.56 -1.26 11.69
CA ASN A 26 1.20 -1.21 10.29
C ASN A 26 2.15 -2.05 9.43
N VAL A 27 1.62 -2.56 8.32
CA VAL A 27 2.38 -3.45 7.45
C VAL A 27 3.29 -2.72 6.48
N PHE A 28 2.95 -1.48 6.11
CA PHE A 28 3.57 -0.76 4.99
C PHE A 28 5.09 -0.64 5.14
N PHE A 29 5.55 -0.12 6.29
CA PHE A 29 6.98 0.07 6.50
C PHE A 29 7.74 -1.25 6.56
N THR A 30 7.17 -2.29 7.17
CA THR A 30 7.79 -3.61 7.19
C THR A 30 7.91 -4.20 5.78
N ALA A 31 6.85 -4.12 4.98
CA ALA A 31 6.88 -4.58 3.61
C ALA A 31 7.87 -3.78 2.74
N LEU A 32 7.90 -2.45 2.89
CA LEU A 32 8.83 -1.58 2.18
C LEU A 32 10.30 -1.91 2.50
N VAL A 33 10.61 -2.11 3.77
CA VAL A 33 11.97 -2.49 4.20
C VAL A 33 12.35 -3.87 3.64
N LEU A 34 11.44 -4.86 3.71
CA LEU A 34 11.68 -6.19 3.15
C LEU A 34 11.94 -6.14 1.65
N PHE A 35 11.14 -5.41 0.90
CA PHE A 35 11.32 -5.22 -0.53
C PHE A 35 12.69 -4.62 -0.83
N ASN A 36 13.04 -3.49 -0.18
CA ASN A 36 14.31 -2.81 -0.42
C ASN A 36 15.51 -3.67 -0.04
N ILE A 37 15.51 -4.31 1.13
CA ILE A 37 16.59 -5.21 1.55
C ILE A 37 16.74 -6.37 0.56
N GLY A 38 15.63 -6.89 0.04
CA GLY A 38 15.63 -7.95 -0.98
C GLY A 38 16.42 -7.57 -2.24
N GLN A 39 16.39 -6.30 -2.66
CA GLN A 39 17.14 -5.83 -3.85
C GLN A 39 18.67 -5.91 -3.64
N PHE A 40 19.15 -5.72 -2.43
CA PHE A 40 20.57 -5.70 -2.10
C PHE A 40 21.10 -7.04 -1.59
N ARG A 41 20.24 -8.05 -1.42
CA ARG A 41 20.59 -9.34 -0.80
C ARG A 41 21.82 -10.01 -1.46
N LYS A 42 21.94 -9.94 -2.78
CA LYS A 42 23.05 -10.54 -3.55
C LYS A 42 24.39 -9.81 -3.37
N GLN A 43 24.38 -8.58 -2.88
CA GLN A 43 25.56 -7.74 -2.66
C GLN A 43 26.08 -7.83 -1.22
N MET A 44 25.36 -8.50 -0.33
CA MET A 44 25.69 -8.64 1.09
C MET A 44 26.70 -9.76 1.30
N LEU A 45 27.54 -9.61 2.33
CA LEU A 45 28.41 -10.68 2.80
C LEU A 45 27.56 -11.86 3.33
N PRO A 46 28.08 -13.11 3.29
CA PRO A 46 27.31 -14.28 3.72
C PRO A 46 26.74 -14.16 5.14
N GLN A 47 27.51 -13.58 6.07
CA GLN A 47 27.10 -13.39 7.46
C GLN A 47 25.96 -12.37 7.59
N GLU A 48 26.04 -11.24 6.90
CA GLU A 48 24.99 -10.21 6.85
C GLU A 48 23.72 -10.78 6.22
N GLY A 49 23.89 -11.52 5.13
CA GLY A 49 22.81 -12.20 4.47
C GLY A 49 22.05 -13.18 5.36
N ALA A 50 22.73 -13.95 6.19
CA ALA A 50 22.11 -14.89 7.11
C ALA A 50 21.23 -14.16 8.16
N ILE A 51 21.68 -13.01 8.66
CA ILE A 51 20.90 -12.16 9.58
C ILE A 51 19.64 -11.65 8.89
N ILE A 52 19.78 -11.16 7.66
CA ILE A 52 18.65 -10.64 6.87
C ILE A 52 17.65 -11.73 6.51
N ASP A 53 18.12 -12.93 6.14
CA ASP A 53 17.24 -14.06 5.83
C ASP A 53 16.39 -14.46 7.05
N LYS A 54 16.98 -14.47 8.25
CA LYS A 54 16.25 -14.71 9.49
C LYS A 54 15.23 -13.60 9.79
N ALA A 55 15.63 -12.33 9.64
CA ALA A 55 14.73 -11.20 9.82
C ALA A 55 13.57 -11.24 8.81
N LYS A 56 13.86 -11.63 7.56
CA LYS A 56 12.86 -11.78 6.49
C LYS A 56 11.79 -12.81 6.85
N VAL A 57 12.15 -13.97 7.39
CA VAL A 57 11.17 -14.98 7.79
C VAL A 57 10.18 -14.42 8.82
N ASN A 58 10.68 -13.77 9.86
CA ASN A 58 9.84 -13.15 10.88
C ASN A 58 8.92 -12.05 10.33
N ALA A 59 9.48 -11.22 9.45
CA ALA A 59 8.73 -10.14 8.83
C ALA A 59 7.65 -10.63 7.84
N LEU A 60 7.87 -11.74 7.15
CA LEU A 60 6.85 -12.37 6.31
C LEU A 60 5.67 -12.90 7.15
N ILE A 61 5.94 -13.48 8.32
CA ILE A 61 4.89 -13.89 9.27
C ILE A 61 4.09 -12.67 9.73
N TYR A 62 4.77 -11.57 10.03
CA TYR A 62 4.12 -10.32 10.41
C TYR A 62 3.24 -9.78 9.27
N VAL A 63 3.75 -9.66 8.04
CA VAL A 63 3.01 -9.18 6.85
C VAL A 63 1.75 -10.03 6.60
N ALA A 64 1.82 -11.34 6.78
CA ALA A 64 0.68 -12.24 6.58
C ALA A 64 -0.53 -11.91 7.46
N ARG A 65 -0.36 -11.28 8.62
CA ARG A 65 -1.46 -10.87 9.53
C ARG A 65 -2.37 -9.81 8.94
N PHE A 66 -1.90 -9.06 7.95
CA PHE A 66 -2.63 -7.96 7.32
C PHE A 66 -3.36 -8.38 6.04
N LYS A 67 -3.15 -9.62 5.61
CA LYS A 67 -3.82 -10.18 4.43
C LYS A 67 -5.33 -10.28 4.66
N ASN A 68 -6.10 -9.98 3.63
CA ASN A 68 -7.53 -10.15 3.66
C ASN A 68 -7.92 -11.63 3.82
N GLN A 69 -8.74 -11.92 4.83
CA GLN A 69 -9.13 -13.29 5.19
C GLN A 69 -10.11 -13.93 4.18
N ASN A 70 -10.80 -13.13 3.37
CA ASN A 70 -11.77 -13.60 2.38
C ASN A 70 -11.13 -14.11 1.09
N ASN A 71 -9.94 -14.69 1.18
CA ASN A 71 -9.16 -15.21 0.06
C ASN A 71 -8.86 -14.20 -1.06
N GLN A 72 -8.96 -12.92 -0.74
CA GLN A 72 -8.57 -11.84 -1.62
C GLN A 72 -7.09 -11.55 -1.40
N LEU A 73 -6.28 -11.51 -2.45
CA LEU A 73 -4.84 -11.24 -2.40
C LEU A 73 -4.52 -9.77 -2.08
N THR A 74 -5.34 -9.14 -1.23
CA THR A 74 -5.22 -7.74 -0.82
C THR A 74 -4.79 -7.65 0.63
N TYR A 75 -4.22 -6.51 0.97
CA TYR A 75 -3.71 -6.20 2.30
C TYR A 75 -4.34 -4.92 2.81
N ASN A 76 -4.54 -4.87 4.13
CA ASN A 76 -4.95 -3.66 4.81
C ASN A 76 -3.73 -2.99 5.44
N PHE A 77 -3.75 -1.68 5.61
CA PHE A 77 -2.66 -0.94 6.24
C PHE A 77 -2.50 -1.31 7.72
N TRP A 78 -3.60 -1.56 8.42
CA TRP A 78 -3.63 -1.96 9.83
C TRP A 78 -4.12 -3.39 10.03
N PRO A 79 -3.83 -4.00 11.21
CA PRO A 79 -4.37 -5.31 11.55
C PRO A 79 -5.89 -5.35 11.44
N ARG A 80 -6.41 -6.46 10.92
CA ARG A 80 -7.85 -6.65 10.75
C ARG A 80 -8.53 -7.31 11.95
N ASN A 81 -7.77 -7.80 12.90
CA ASN A 81 -8.32 -8.43 14.10
C ASN A 81 -7.53 -7.99 15.36
N PRO A 82 -8.09 -7.11 16.21
CA PRO A 82 -9.33 -6.35 15.97
C PRO A 82 -9.17 -5.33 14.82
N PRO A 83 -10.24 -5.02 14.07
CA PRO A 83 -10.16 -4.05 12.99
C PRO A 83 -9.84 -2.66 13.55
N GLN A 84 -8.81 -2.04 13.00
CA GLN A 84 -8.50 -0.65 13.34
C GLN A 84 -9.29 0.30 12.47
N ILE A 85 -9.75 1.36 13.11
CA ILE A 85 -10.47 2.48 12.51
C ILE A 85 -9.47 3.62 12.33
N PHE A 86 -9.73 4.51 11.40
CA PHE A 86 -8.88 5.66 11.13
C PHE A 86 -8.46 6.35 12.44
N PRO A 87 -7.17 6.49 12.78
CA PRO A 87 -6.71 6.94 14.09
C PRO A 87 -7.22 8.32 14.51
N ASN A 88 -7.64 9.14 13.55
CA ASN A 88 -8.15 10.50 13.76
C ASN A 88 -9.68 10.60 13.63
N GLY A 89 -10.39 9.48 13.55
CA GLY A 89 -11.83 9.43 13.35
C GLY A 89 -12.68 9.79 14.57
N GLY A 90 -12.07 10.22 15.69
CA GLY A 90 -12.75 10.50 16.95
C GLY A 90 -13.05 9.23 17.76
N TRP A 91 -13.14 9.39 19.08
CA TRP A 91 -13.30 8.27 20.01
C TRP A 91 -14.57 7.44 19.81
N LEU A 92 -15.65 8.02 19.32
CA LEU A 92 -16.91 7.32 19.02
C LEU A 92 -16.78 6.34 17.85
N ASN A 93 -15.87 6.58 16.93
CA ASN A 93 -15.70 5.75 15.75
C ASN A 93 -15.06 4.39 16.07
N GLN A 94 -14.35 4.26 17.20
CA GLN A 94 -13.77 2.98 17.63
C GLN A 94 -14.80 1.87 17.86
N TYR A 95 -16.07 2.22 18.02
CA TYR A 95 -17.18 1.26 18.20
C TYR A 95 -17.93 0.94 16.90
N ASN A 96 -17.54 1.54 15.78
CA ASN A 96 -18.25 1.36 14.52
C ASN A 96 -17.44 0.53 13.51
N ASN A 97 -17.57 -0.79 13.58
CA ASN A 97 -16.90 -1.73 12.67
C ASN A 97 -17.22 -1.49 11.17
N LYS A 98 -18.26 -0.69 10.85
CA LYS A 98 -18.58 -0.30 9.47
C LYS A 98 -17.63 0.76 8.91
N LEU A 99 -16.83 1.38 9.76
CA LEU A 99 -15.78 2.34 9.40
C LEU A 99 -14.41 1.69 9.26
N ALA A 100 -14.33 0.35 9.25
CA ALA A 100 -13.11 -0.35 8.91
C ALA A 100 -12.62 0.13 7.54
N ILE A 101 -11.35 0.52 7.50
CA ILE A 101 -10.73 1.05 6.28
C ILE A 101 -10.70 -0.04 5.23
N ALA A 102 -11.02 0.34 3.99
CA ALA A 102 -10.88 -0.54 2.84
C ALA A 102 -9.41 -0.97 2.66
N ASP A 103 -9.20 -2.11 2.02
CA ASP A 103 -7.85 -2.50 1.62
C ASP A 103 -7.27 -1.44 0.68
N ASP A 104 -5.98 -1.27 0.78
CA ASP A 104 -5.21 -0.24 0.12
C ASP A 104 -4.38 -0.87 -1.00
N ILE A 105 -4.40 -0.29 -2.19
CA ILE A 105 -3.64 -0.83 -3.32
C ILE A 105 -2.14 -0.55 -3.19
N ASP A 106 -1.76 0.52 -2.49
CA ASP A 106 -0.36 0.84 -2.20
C ASP A 106 0.26 -0.25 -1.33
N VAL A 107 -0.37 -0.47 -0.18
CA VAL A 107 0.01 -1.54 0.76
C VAL A 107 0.00 -2.90 0.07
N GLY A 108 -1.04 -3.17 -0.73
CA GLY A 108 -1.15 -4.40 -1.50
C GLY A 108 0.03 -4.61 -2.44
N SER A 109 0.42 -3.58 -3.18
CA SER A 109 1.53 -3.62 -4.13
C SER A 109 2.87 -3.86 -3.44
N ILE A 110 3.18 -3.10 -2.39
CA ILE A 110 4.44 -3.23 -1.66
C ILE A 110 4.50 -4.56 -0.89
N ALA A 111 3.40 -5.02 -0.27
CA ALA A 111 3.37 -6.31 0.40
C ALA A 111 3.61 -7.47 -0.59
N LEU A 112 2.99 -7.43 -1.76
CA LEU A 112 3.21 -8.44 -2.80
C LEU A 112 4.65 -8.44 -3.32
N LEU A 113 5.26 -7.28 -3.53
CA LEU A 113 6.67 -7.16 -3.88
C LEU A 113 7.58 -7.74 -2.79
N ALA A 114 7.26 -7.50 -1.52
CA ALA A 114 8.04 -7.98 -0.38
C ALA A 114 8.01 -9.51 -0.22
N ILE A 115 6.85 -10.13 -0.46
CA ILE A 115 6.69 -11.60 -0.35
C ILE A 115 7.17 -12.35 -1.60
N GLY A 116 7.38 -11.65 -2.70
CA GLY A 116 7.71 -12.24 -4.00
C GLY A 116 6.46 -12.73 -4.73
N LEU A 117 5.86 -11.84 -5.53
CA LEU A 117 4.72 -12.22 -6.38
C LEU A 117 5.19 -12.91 -7.66
N ASN A 118 4.31 -13.74 -8.22
CA ASN A 118 4.46 -14.29 -9.56
C ASN A 118 3.54 -13.55 -10.56
N ASP A 119 3.79 -13.75 -11.85
CA ASP A 119 3.07 -13.09 -12.96
C ASP A 119 1.56 -13.29 -12.88
N SER A 120 1.11 -14.50 -12.51
CA SER A 120 -0.31 -14.82 -12.39
C SER A 120 -1.00 -13.99 -11.31
N VAL A 121 -0.36 -13.86 -10.14
CA VAL A 121 -0.86 -13.02 -9.04
C VAL A 121 -0.84 -11.56 -9.44
N ALA A 122 0.24 -11.08 -10.07
CA ALA A 122 0.35 -9.69 -10.52
C ALA A 122 -0.76 -9.34 -11.53
N LYS A 123 -1.03 -10.21 -12.49
CA LYS A 123 -2.10 -10.02 -13.49
C LYS A 123 -3.48 -10.01 -12.86
N ALA A 124 -3.73 -10.90 -11.89
CA ALA A 124 -4.99 -10.91 -11.14
C ALA A 124 -5.18 -9.60 -10.36
N MET A 125 -4.11 -9.08 -9.77
CA MET A 125 -4.15 -7.82 -9.04
C MET A 125 -4.30 -6.60 -9.96
N GLN A 126 -3.65 -6.58 -11.13
CA GLN A 126 -3.86 -5.56 -12.16
C GLN A 126 -5.35 -5.44 -12.53
N THR A 127 -5.99 -6.58 -12.79
CA THR A 127 -7.43 -6.64 -13.11
C THR A 127 -8.27 -6.13 -11.93
N LYS A 128 -7.96 -6.59 -10.72
CA LYS A 128 -8.68 -6.21 -9.51
C LYS A 128 -8.56 -4.72 -9.21
N PHE A 129 -7.35 -4.16 -9.25
CA PHE A 129 -7.11 -2.73 -9.02
C PHE A 129 -7.82 -1.88 -10.08
N GLY A 130 -7.79 -2.30 -11.34
CA GLY A 130 -8.50 -1.64 -12.44
C GLY A 130 -10.01 -1.55 -12.25
N ALA A 131 -10.63 -2.49 -11.53
CA ALA A 131 -12.05 -2.44 -11.21
C ALA A 131 -12.42 -1.30 -10.22
N TYR A 132 -11.44 -0.74 -9.54
CA TYR A 132 -11.62 0.37 -8.59
C TYR A 132 -11.06 1.71 -9.10
N ARG A 133 -10.72 1.81 -10.38
CA ARG A 133 -10.16 3.03 -10.97
C ARG A 133 -11.12 4.23 -10.86
N VAL A 134 -10.54 5.41 -10.88
CA VAL A 134 -11.28 6.68 -11.02
C VAL A 134 -12.01 6.71 -12.38
N GLY A 135 -13.12 7.42 -12.48
CA GLY A 135 -13.95 7.49 -13.69
C GLY A 135 -15.10 6.47 -13.73
N LEU A 136 -15.02 5.36 -12.96
CA LEU A 136 -16.17 4.45 -12.76
C LEU A 136 -17.07 4.88 -11.58
N ILE A 137 -16.52 5.66 -10.66
CA ILE A 137 -17.21 6.15 -9.45
C ILE A 137 -16.86 7.64 -9.31
N LYS A 138 -17.78 8.45 -8.76
CA LYS A 138 -17.61 9.90 -8.62
C LYS A 138 -16.22 10.29 -8.11
N PRO A 139 -15.51 11.19 -8.79
CA PRO A 139 -14.15 11.58 -8.42
C PRO A 139 -14.13 12.28 -7.06
N ASN A 140 -13.03 12.15 -6.35
CA ASN A 140 -12.78 12.91 -5.13
C ASN A 140 -12.62 14.41 -5.46
N ARG A 141 -13.05 15.28 -4.53
CA ARG A 141 -12.96 16.75 -4.70
C ARG A 141 -11.53 17.28 -4.64
N SER A 142 -10.60 16.51 -4.05
CA SER A 142 -9.19 16.88 -3.88
C SER A 142 -8.34 16.68 -5.15
N PHE A 143 -8.83 15.92 -6.12
CA PHE A 143 -8.09 15.66 -7.34
C PHE A 143 -8.11 16.84 -8.32
N TYR A 144 -6.99 17.14 -8.96
CA TYR A 144 -6.89 18.21 -9.93
C TYR A 144 -8.00 18.15 -10.97
N ARG A 145 -8.81 19.21 -11.07
CA ARG A 145 -10.03 19.26 -11.88
C ARG A 145 -9.80 18.85 -13.34
N GLN A 146 -8.63 19.17 -13.89
CA GLN A 146 -8.24 18.85 -15.27
C GLN A 146 -7.97 17.36 -15.53
N TYR A 147 -7.77 16.55 -14.50
CA TYR A 147 -7.47 15.12 -14.61
C TYR A 147 -8.58 14.21 -14.07
N LYS A 148 -9.69 14.80 -13.61
CA LYS A 148 -10.80 14.09 -12.92
C LYS A 148 -11.42 12.92 -13.70
N ASP A 149 -11.31 12.96 -15.04
CA ASP A 149 -11.91 11.94 -15.92
C ASP A 149 -10.87 10.90 -16.40
N ARG A 150 -9.61 10.99 -15.96
CA ARG A 150 -8.60 9.98 -16.30
C ARG A 150 -8.88 8.67 -15.56
N PRO A 151 -8.87 7.51 -16.25
CA PRO A 151 -9.15 6.21 -15.64
C PRO A 151 -7.90 5.65 -14.91
N VAL A 152 -7.40 6.40 -13.92
CA VAL A 152 -6.24 6.03 -13.11
C VAL A 152 -6.63 5.19 -11.89
N TYR A 153 -5.68 4.48 -11.29
CA TYR A 153 -5.92 3.74 -10.06
C TYR A 153 -6.35 4.64 -8.91
N SER A 154 -7.26 4.15 -8.07
CA SER A 154 -7.64 4.79 -6.81
C SER A 154 -6.92 4.10 -5.66
N THR A 155 -6.46 4.84 -4.68
CA THR A 155 -5.78 4.31 -3.49
C THR A 155 -6.57 3.20 -2.80
N TRP A 156 -7.91 3.30 -2.74
CA TRP A 156 -8.74 2.43 -1.92
C TRP A 156 -9.56 1.42 -2.73
N LEU A 157 -9.57 0.17 -2.30
CA LEU A 157 -10.37 -0.93 -2.85
C LEU A 157 -11.79 -1.00 -2.24
N GLY A 158 -12.39 0.13 -1.93
CA GLY A 158 -13.72 0.22 -1.32
C GLY A 158 -14.73 0.90 -2.24
N THR A 159 -15.95 0.38 -2.31
CA THR A 159 -17.07 1.02 -3.03
C THR A 159 -17.65 2.20 -2.27
N LYS A 160 -17.51 2.22 -0.95
CA LYS A 160 -17.99 3.27 -0.04
C LYS A 160 -16.90 4.27 0.34
N THR A 161 -15.65 3.97 0.03
CA THR A 161 -14.50 4.83 0.30
C THR A 161 -14.40 5.89 -0.78
N PRO A 162 -14.11 7.15 -0.46
CA PRO A 162 -13.82 8.17 -1.45
C PRO A 162 -12.74 7.70 -2.42
N LYS A 163 -12.91 8.04 -3.70
CA LYS A 163 -11.85 7.79 -4.69
C LYS A 163 -10.77 8.83 -4.51
N ASP A 164 -9.62 8.37 -4.12
CA ASP A 164 -8.44 9.19 -3.89
C ASP A 164 -7.32 8.74 -4.83
N VAL A 165 -6.52 9.68 -5.29
CA VAL A 165 -5.40 9.44 -6.21
C VAL A 165 -4.15 10.03 -5.58
N ASP A 166 -3.19 9.16 -5.29
CA ASP A 166 -1.89 9.51 -4.77
C ASP A 166 -0.82 9.06 -5.78
N LEU A 167 0.11 9.95 -6.12
CA LEU A 167 1.16 9.66 -7.10
C LEU A 167 2.11 8.57 -6.63
N SER A 168 2.39 8.51 -5.33
CA SER A 168 3.23 7.46 -4.76
C SER A 168 2.58 6.09 -4.91
N VAL A 169 1.26 6.04 -4.68
CA VAL A 169 0.46 4.82 -4.88
C VAL A 169 0.49 4.37 -6.34
N LEU A 170 0.28 5.30 -7.29
CA LEU A 170 0.36 4.98 -8.72
C LEU A 170 1.75 4.45 -9.09
N ALA A 171 2.81 5.07 -8.58
CA ALA A 171 4.19 4.63 -8.83
C ALA A 171 4.45 3.22 -8.29
N ASN A 172 3.98 2.91 -7.08
CA ASN A 172 4.17 1.60 -6.47
C ASN A 172 3.39 0.48 -7.19
N VAL A 173 2.20 0.77 -7.69
CA VAL A 173 1.43 -0.17 -8.54
C VAL A 173 2.17 -0.44 -9.84
N LEU A 174 2.63 0.60 -10.53
CA LEU A 174 3.37 0.46 -11.78
C LEU A 174 4.71 -0.25 -11.58
N LEU A 175 5.40 0.00 -10.47
CA LEU A 175 6.61 -0.72 -10.08
C LEU A 175 6.33 -2.22 -9.92
N MET A 176 5.24 -2.59 -9.23
CA MET A 176 4.83 -3.98 -9.06
C MET A 176 4.58 -4.66 -10.42
N HIS A 177 3.86 -4.01 -11.32
CA HIS A 177 3.58 -4.55 -12.66
C HIS A 177 4.86 -4.67 -13.50
N THR A 178 5.77 -3.70 -13.41
CA THR A 178 7.05 -3.73 -14.12
C THR A 178 7.96 -4.85 -13.62
N ILE A 179 8.08 -5.04 -12.31
CA ILE A 179 8.90 -6.12 -11.72
C ILE A 179 8.33 -7.50 -12.06
N ALA A 180 7.00 -7.63 -12.11
CA ALA A 180 6.32 -8.85 -12.53
C ALA A 180 6.30 -9.04 -14.06
N ASN A 181 6.89 -8.13 -14.82
CA ASN A 181 6.97 -8.18 -16.27
C ASN A 181 5.61 -8.39 -16.97
N ILE A 182 4.54 -7.81 -16.42
CA ILE A 182 3.21 -7.85 -17.05
C ILE A 182 3.00 -6.66 -17.97
N PRO A 183 2.33 -6.85 -19.14
CA PRO A 183 2.05 -5.75 -20.05
C PRO A 183 1.17 -4.68 -19.39
N LEU A 184 1.50 -3.40 -19.65
CA LEU A 184 0.69 -2.28 -19.20
C LEU A 184 -0.67 -2.30 -19.90
N ASN A 185 -1.74 -2.16 -19.12
CA ASN A 185 -3.10 -1.99 -19.63
C ASN A 185 -3.44 -0.47 -19.75
N ALA A 186 -4.67 -0.16 -20.17
CA ALA A 186 -5.09 1.22 -20.34
C ALA A 186 -5.09 2.04 -19.04
N THR A 187 -5.35 1.39 -17.88
CA THR A 187 -5.31 2.06 -16.57
C THR A 187 -3.88 2.33 -16.13
N ASP A 188 -2.95 1.41 -16.39
CA ASP A 188 -1.52 1.61 -16.15
C ASP A 188 -0.99 2.77 -16.99
N SER A 189 -1.30 2.79 -18.29
CA SER A 189 -0.87 3.85 -19.20
C SER A 189 -1.42 5.21 -18.75
N ALA A 190 -2.71 5.30 -18.41
CA ALA A 190 -3.30 6.53 -17.91
C ALA A 190 -2.69 7.00 -16.58
N SER A 191 -2.31 6.05 -15.70
CA SER A 191 -1.65 6.36 -14.43
C SER A 191 -0.23 6.86 -14.64
N LEU A 192 0.52 6.24 -15.56
CA LEU A 192 1.86 6.69 -15.93
C LEU A 192 1.83 8.08 -16.56
N ASP A 193 0.92 8.32 -17.51
CA ASP A 193 0.76 9.62 -18.15
C ASP A 193 0.42 10.72 -17.14
N LEU A 194 -0.40 10.40 -16.12
CA LEU A 194 -0.70 11.35 -15.06
C LEU A 194 0.54 11.71 -14.24
N ILE A 195 1.34 10.72 -13.84
CA ILE A 195 2.60 10.95 -13.11
C ILE A 195 3.51 11.86 -13.93
N VAL A 196 3.71 11.53 -15.21
CA VAL A 196 4.57 12.31 -16.12
C VAL A 196 4.09 13.75 -16.26
N ASP A 197 2.79 13.95 -16.45
CA ASP A 197 2.20 15.30 -16.59
C ASP A 197 2.38 16.14 -15.32
N LEU A 198 2.16 15.55 -14.14
CA LEU A 198 2.29 16.26 -12.87
C LEU A 198 3.76 16.57 -12.54
N VAL A 199 4.68 15.66 -12.84
CA VAL A 199 6.12 15.91 -12.68
C VAL A 199 6.59 17.02 -13.61
N LYS A 200 6.21 16.99 -14.91
CA LYS A 200 6.55 18.05 -15.89
C LYS A 200 5.97 19.41 -15.50
N ALA A 201 4.80 19.42 -14.88
CA ALA A 201 4.15 20.65 -14.41
C ALA A 201 4.65 21.14 -13.04
N ASN A 202 5.61 20.47 -12.40
CA ASN A 202 6.06 20.68 -11.02
C ASN A 202 4.93 20.70 -9.98
N LYS A 203 3.87 19.93 -10.23
CA LYS A 203 2.69 19.83 -9.35
C LYS A 203 2.74 18.63 -8.40
N HIS A 204 3.74 17.79 -8.49
CA HIS A 204 3.97 16.62 -7.64
C HIS A 204 4.45 16.97 -6.22
N LEU A 205 4.82 18.22 -5.98
CA LEU A 205 5.29 18.74 -4.69
C LEU A 205 4.25 19.60 -3.95
N THR A 206 3.02 19.69 -4.46
CA THR A 206 1.99 20.62 -3.95
C THR A 206 0.82 19.94 -3.23
N ASP A 207 1.02 18.73 -2.74
CA ASP A 207 0.07 18.02 -1.88
C ASP A 207 0.26 18.33 -0.39
#